data_fbc1346fa01474b7c5b6109bcc7260d0
#
_entry.id   fbc1346fa01474b7c5b6109bcc7260d0
#
_cell.length_a   1.000
_cell.length_b   1.000
_cell.length_c   1.000
_cell.angle_alpha   90.00
_cell.angle_beta   90.00
_cell.angle_gamma   90.00
#
_symmetry.space_group_name_H-M   'P 1'
#
loop_
_entity.id
_entity.type
_entity.pdbx_description
1 polymer ?
#
loop_
_entity_poly.entity_id
_entity_poly.type
_entity_poly.pdbx_seq_one_letter_code
_entity_poly.pdbx_strand_id
1 'polypeptide(L)'
;MKSRRRNSNLNAYPTSGPIPLAQFCVSGDNPFMSGTPALYSPTAMRAEKRAVAGNSVLAALLITGGKIVVGFTTGSLGILSEAAHSALDLIAALLTYFSVGVSDKPADADHQYGHGKVENFSAFVETGLLLITCVWVIYEAIVRLFYRHVDVEPSIWAFAVMLVSMAVDWWRSRALGRIAIKYESQALEADALHFSTDIWSAGVVVLGLGLILLGRVYHMDWLRNADPIAALFVAGVIVSVSWRLARRTIDALLDAAPPGVLAQITDAALHVDGVLEVGRVRIRRAGNRYFADLAVGLARTVTFQRSEQLVEAVTEAVHSILPDADVTVQPLPRAQRSENIFDRIRAVATRHNLNVHDISVQDLAGRLHVEQHVELDERMTLKAAHDQVTELEADMRREVSEIADILTHIESEPATIETGDELVRDAGLERQLKSIALQFPEIIDMHDIQIKKVRGRLYVSCHCTLSDELSLARVHDIQTELEIRFKQAAPELFRVLIHPEPSTDNRR
;
A
#
# COMPACT_ATOMS: atom_id res chain seq x y z
N MET A 1 -39.99 -29.56 -9.88
CA MET A 1 -41.09 -28.60 -10.04
C MET A 1 -40.71 -27.28 -9.43
N LYS A 2 -40.69 -26.19 -10.25
CA LYS A 2 -40.68 -24.75 -9.93
C LYS A 2 -39.37 -24.24 -9.22
N SER A 3 -38.70 -23.16 -9.58
CA SER A 3 -38.66 -22.34 -10.80
C SER A 3 -37.51 -21.37 -10.65
N ARG A 4 -36.70 -21.26 -11.70
CA ARG A 4 -35.70 -20.19 -11.87
C ARG A 4 -36.42 -18.83 -11.90
N ARG A 5 -35.91 -17.86 -11.10
CA ARG A 5 -36.10 -16.44 -11.42
C ARG A 5 -34.74 -15.80 -11.65
N ARG A 6 -34.46 -15.56 -12.92
CA ARG A 6 -33.52 -14.55 -13.39
C ARG A 6 -34.10 -13.18 -13.02
N ASN A 7 -33.35 -12.36 -12.29
CA ASN A 7 -33.58 -10.92 -12.27
C ASN A 7 -32.47 -10.26 -13.10
N SER A 8 -32.85 -9.95 -14.33
CA SER A 8 -32.17 -8.99 -15.19
C SER A 8 -32.58 -7.60 -14.72
N ASN A 9 -31.70 -6.86 -14.10
CA ASN A 9 -31.79 -5.39 -13.98
C ASN A 9 -30.72 -4.78 -14.86
N LEU A 10 -31.11 -4.47 -16.07
CA LEU A 10 -30.42 -3.63 -17.02
C LEU A 10 -30.38 -2.19 -16.52
N ASN A 11 -29.18 -1.63 -16.56
CA ASN A 11 -28.77 -0.24 -16.48
C ASN A 11 -29.86 0.76 -16.90
N ALA A 12 -30.36 1.51 -15.93
CA ALA A 12 -30.98 2.80 -16.19
C ALA A 12 -29.89 3.89 -15.98
N TYR A 13 -29.33 4.38 -17.09
CA TYR A 13 -28.57 5.62 -17.09
C TYR A 13 -29.50 6.79 -16.77
N PRO A 14 -29.18 7.67 -15.83
CA PRO A 14 -29.98 8.88 -15.61
C PRO A 14 -29.80 9.82 -16.80
N THR A 15 -30.92 10.14 -17.44
CA THR A 15 -31.02 11.07 -18.56
C THR A 15 -30.86 12.52 -18.10
N SER A 16 -29.94 13.23 -18.78
CA SER A 16 -29.96 14.64 -19.17
C SER A 16 -30.54 15.70 -18.23
N GLY A 17 -29.65 16.28 -17.44
CA GLY A 17 -29.74 17.63 -16.91
C GLY A 17 -28.36 18.27 -16.85
N PRO A 18 -28.20 19.60 -16.94
CA PRO A 18 -26.93 20.25 -16.67
C PRO A 18 -26.50 19.89 -15.26
N ILE A 19 -25.22 19.49 -15.08
CA ILE A 19 -24.66 19.26 -13.74
C ILE A 19 -24.69 20.58 -13.02
N PRO A 20 -25.51 20.81 -11.97
CA PRO A 20 -25.50 22.10 -11.26
C PRO A 20 -24.15 22.20 -10.56
N LEU A 21 -23.53 23.40 -10.58
CA LEU A 21 -22.36 23.71 -9.75
C LEU A 21 -22.56 23.34 -8.26
N ALA A 22 -23.82 23.30 -7.81
CA ALA A 22 -24.23 22.87 -6.48
C ALA A 22 -23.90 21.38 -6.18
N GLN A 23 -23.87 20.49 -7.16
CA GLN A 23 -23.49 19.09 -6.94
C GLN A 23 -21.98 18.93 -6.71
N PHE A 24 -21.17 19.85 -7.21
CA PHE A 24 -19.74 19.91 -6.83
C PHE A 24 -19.50 20.57 -5.46
N CYS A 25 -20.53 21.23 -4.89
CA CYS A 25 -20.36 22.11 -3.73
C CYS A 25 -20.92 21.61 -2.39
N VAL A 26 -21.77 20.57 -2.33
CA VAL A 26 -22.64 20.39 -1.14
C VAL A 26 -22.47 19.07 -0.39
N SER A 27 -21.80 18.05 -0.86
CA SER A 27 -21.60 16.86 -0.02
C SER A 27 -20.15 16.74 0.42
N GLY A 28 -19.94 16.80 1.74
CA GLY A 28 -18.72 16.36 2.39
C GLY A 28 -18.52 14.82 2.28
N ASP A 29 -19.49 14.15 1.68
CA ASP A 29 -19.44 12.74 1.32
C ASP A 29 -18.70 12.64 -0.02
N ASN A 30 -17.56 12.00 0.01
CA ASN A 30 -16.73 11.73 -1.13
C ASN A 30 -17.50 10.78 -2.09
N PRO A 31 -18.05 11.25 -3.24
CA PRO A 31 -18.78 10.39 -4.15
C PRO A 31 -17.89 9.34 -4.83
N PHE A 32 -16.58 9.37 -4.57
CA PHE A 32 -15.58 8.46 -5.11
C PHE A 32 -15.52 7.09 -4.42
N MET A 33 -16.27 6.88 -3.31
CA MET A 33 -16.19 5.66 -2.50
C MET A 33 -17.29 4.63 -2.76
N SER A 34 -18.24 4.84 -3.69
CA SER A 34 -19.39 3.94 -3.86
C SER A 34 -19.47 3.16 -5.17
N GLY A 35 -18.40 3.11 -5.95
CA GLY A 35 -18.35 2.30 -7.17
C GLY A 35 -17.23 1.29 -7.11
N THR A 36 -17.51 0.00 -7.14
CA THR A 36 -16.53 -1.03 -7.51
C THR A 36 -15.88 -0.62 -8.82
N PRO A 37 -14.57 -0.33 -8.88
CA PRO A 37 -13.92 0.02 -10.13
C PRO A 37 -14.01 -1.21 -11.05
N ALA A 38 -14.72 -1.09 -12.16
CA ALA A 38 -14.60 -2.05 -13.23
C ALA A 38 -13.14 -2.07 -13.66
N LEU A 39 -12.49 -3.22 -13.68
CA LEU A 39 -11.13 -3.44 -14.17
C LEU A 39 -11.05 -2.99 -15.64
N TYR A 40 -10.74 -1.71 -15.84
CA TYR A 40 -10.54 -1.17 -17.18
C TYR A 40 -9.14 -1.58 -17.66
N SER A 41 -9.07 -2.07 -18.90
CA SER A 41 -7.77 -2.28 -19.54
C SER A 41 -6.97 -0.97 -19.54
N PRO A 42 -5.73 -0.96 -19.05
CA PRO A 42 -4.90 0.26 -19.02
C PRO A 42 -4.75 0.93 -20.40
N THR A 43 -4.79 0.13 -21.47
CA THR A 43 -4.72 0.62 -22.86
C THR A 43 -6.00 1.33 -23.28
N ALA A 44 -7.17 0.83 -22.87
CA ALA A 44 -8.46 1.46 -23.16
C ALA A 44 -8.61 2.79 -22.40
N MET A 45 -8.22 2.82 -21.12
CA MET A 45 -8.20 4.04 -20.30
C MET A 45 -7.35 5.14 -20.95
N ARG A 46 -6.12 4.80 -21.36
CA ARG A 46 -5.21 5.74 -22.04
C ARG A 46 -5.81 6.28 -23.33
N ALA A 47 -6.39 5.39 -24.13
CA ALA A 47 -7.00 5.78 -25.42
C ALA A 47 -8.18 6.74 -25.22
N GLU A 48 -9.07 6.48 -24.27
CA GLU A 48 -10.22 7.33 -24.01
C GLU A 48 -9.81 8.71 -23.44
N LYS A 49 -8.88 8.74 -22.46
CA LYS A 49 -8.35 10.00 -21.89
C LYS A 49 -7.71 10.86 -22.98
N ARG A 50 -6.82 10.27 -23.79
CA ARG A 50 -6.16 11.00 -24.90
C ARG A 50 -7.14 11.44 -25.99
N ALA A 51 -8.13 10.63 -26.33
CA ALA A 51 -9.12 10.98 -27.33
C ALA A 51 -9.95 12.19 -26.89
N VAL A 52 -10.41 12.25 -25.64
CA VAL A 52 -11.20 13.37 -25.14
C VAL A 52 -10.35 14.64 -25.02
N ALA A 53 -9.12 14.55 -24.50
CA ALA A 53 -8.20 15.68 -24.46
C ALA A 53 -7.84 16.18 -25.86
N GLY A 54 -7.59 15.27 -26.83
CA GLY A 54 -7.32 15.61 -28.22
C GLY A 54 -8.51 16.32 -28.91
N ASN A 55 -9.74 15.83 -28.64
CA ASN A 55 -10.96 16.49 -29.14
C ASN A 55 -11.15 17.88 -28.53
N SER A 56 -10.77 18.08 -27.24
CA SER A 56 -10.76 19.39 -26.59
C SER A 56 -9.79 20.34 -27.28
N VAL A 57 -8.56 19.91 -27.58
CA VAL A 57 -7.56 20.68 -28.31
C VAL A 57 -8.07 21.07 -29.71
N LEU A 58 -8.66 20.13 -30.45
CA LEU A 58 -9.19 20.38 -31.78
C LEU A 58 -10.32 21.42 -31.72
N ALA A 59 -11.23 21.32 -30.78
CA ALA A 59 -12.29 22.28 -30.55
C ALA A 59 -11.75 23.66 -30.21
N ALA A 60 -10.73 23.77 -29.33
CA ALA A 60 -10.07 25.02 -28.99
C ALA A 60 -9.42 25.65 -30.20
N LEU A 61 -8.72 24.86 -31.03
CA LEU A 61 -8.08 25.35 -32.24
C LEU A 61 -9.11 25.93 -33.24
N LEU A 62 -10.24 25.26 -33.45
CA LEU A 62 -11.30 25.68 -34.35
C LEU A 62 -11.97 26.97 -33.85
N ILE A 63 -12.27 27.07 -32.55
CA ILE A 63 -12.87 28.25 -31.95
C ILE A 63 -11.93 29.46 -32.02
N THR A 64 -10.68 29.26 -31.62
CA THR A 64 -9.66 30.33 -31.64
C THR A 64 -9.42 30.82 -33.08
N GLY A 65 -9.23 29.89 -34.02
CA GLY A 65 -9.10 30.24 -35.44
C GLY A 65 -10.30 30.97 -36.00
N GLY A 66 -11.52 30.50 -35.69
CA GLY A 66 -12.77 31.16 -36.09
C GLY A 66 -12.89 32.58 -35.53
N LYS A 67 -12.60 32.77 -34.23
CA LYS A 67 -12.59 34.11 -33.59
C LYS A 67 -11.58 35.06 -34.26
N ILE A 68 -10.38 34.57 -34.56
CA ILE A 68 -9.34 35.35 -35.27
C ILE A 68 -9.85 35.82 -36.65
N VAL A 69 -10.39 34.88 -37.45
CA VAL A 69 -10.92 35.19 -38.79
C VAL A 69 -12.05 36.21 -38.71
N VAL A 70 -13.04 35.99 -37.83
CA VAL A 70 -14.17 36.92 -37.67
C VAL A 70 -13.69 38.28 -37.14
N GLY A 71 -12.76 38.30 -36.17
CA GLY A 71 -12.21 39.54 -35.61
C GLY A 71 -11.48 40.38 -36.65
N PHE A 72 -10.67 39.76 -37.51
CA PHE A 72 -10.00 40.50 -38.59
C PHE A 72 -10.96 40.96 -39.70
N THR A 73 -11.95 40.15 -40.10
CA THR A 73 -12.89 40.50 -41.16
C THR A 73 -13.88 41.58 -40.73
N THR A 74 -14.26 41.62 -39.45
CA THR A 74 -15.18 42.65 -38.92
C THR A 74 -14.44 43.87 -38.38
N GLY A 75 -13.12 43.82 -38.19
CA GLY A 75 -12.33 44.86 -37.54
C GLY A 75 -12.66 45.08 -36.07
N SER A 76 -13.35 44.12 -35.43
CA SER A 76 -13.80 44.24 -34.05
C SER A 76 -12.68 43.92 -33.06
N LEU A 77 -12.21 44.92 -32.32
CA LEU A 77 -11.22 44.75 -31.25
C LEU A 77 -11.76 43.85 -30.12
N GLY A 78 -13.06 43.84 -29.86
CA GLY A 78 -13.68 42.98 -28.86
C GLY A 78 -13.56 41.50 -29.24
N ILE A 79 -13.81 41.12 -30.50
CA ILE A 79 -13.66 39.75 -30.99
C ILE A 79 -12.18 39.34 -31.01
N LEU A 80 -11.26 40.24 -31.34
CA LEU A 80 -9.82 39.96 -31.28
C LEU A 80 -9.32 39.77 -29.84
N SER A 81 -9.83 40.54 -28.88
CA SER A 81 -9.55 40.34 -27.46
C SER A 81 -10.04 38.95 -26.99
N GLU A 82 -11.24 38.55 -27.42
CA GLU A 82 -11.82 37.23 -27.12
C GLU A 82 -11.04 36.10 -27.81
N ALA A 83 -10.49 36.34 -29.01
CA ALA A 83 -9.59 35.41 -29.68
C ALA A 83 -8.27 35.21 -28.92
N ALA A 84 -7.73 36.29 -28.34
CA ALA A 84 -6.53 36.23 -27.51
C ALA A 84 -6.78 35.41 -26.21
N HIS A 85 -7.95 35.53 -25.58
CA HIS A 85 -8.37 34.72 -24.46
C HIS A 85 -8.47 33.24 -24.86
N SER A 86 -9.17 32.95 -25.96
CA SER A 86 -9.26 31.56 -26.46
C SER A 86 -7.92 30.95 -26.89
N ALA A 87 -6.91 31.74 -27.19
CA ALA A 87 -5.56 31.27 -27.45
C ALA A 87 -4.89 30.76 -26.13
N LEU A 88 -5.17 31.41 -25.00
CA LEU A 88 -4.73 30.90 -23.68
C LEU A 88 -5.43 29.58 -23.33
N ASP A 89 -6.72 29.44 -23.64
CA ASP A 89 -7.49 28.22 -23.44
C ASP A 89 -6.96 27.08 -24.31
N LEU A 90 -6.50 27.40 -25.52
CA LEU A 90 -5.82 26.41 -26.37
C LEU A 90 -4.50 25.94 -25.75
N ILE A 91 -3.72 26.85 -25.14
CA ILE A 91 -2.48 26.48 -24.44
C ILE A 91 -2.79 25.58 -23.24
N ALA A 92 -3.82 25.87 -22.45
CA ALA A 92 -4.27 25.05 -21.34
C ALA A 92 -4.69 23.64 -21.82
N ALA A 93 -5.51 23.55 -22.85
CA ALA A 93 -5.93 22.27 -23.44
C ALA A 93 -4.74 21.44 -23.99
N LEU A 94 -3.74 22.10 -24.58
CA LEU A 94 -2.51 21.44 -25.00
C LEU A 94 -1.73 20.89 -23.79
N LEU A 95 -1.62 21.66 -22.72
CA LEU A 95 -0.96 21.23 -21.48
C LEU A 95 -1.63 19.98 -20.93
N THR A 96 -2.96 19.95 -20.83
CA THR A 96 -3.74 18.77 -20.42
C THR A 96 -3.50 17.58 -21.34
N TYR A 97 -3.54 17.77 -22.65
CA TYR A 97 -3.32 16.71 -23.63
C TYR A 97 -1.93 16.05 -23.49
N PHE A 98 -0.87 16.85 -23.37
CA PHE A 98 0.48 16.35 -23.16
C PHE A 98 0.64 15.68 -21.79
N SER A 99 0.09 16.28 -20.75
CA SER A 99 0.13 15.78 -19.39
C SER A 99 -0.50 14.39 -19.26
N VAL A 100 -1.72 14.22 -19.77
CA VAL A 100 -2.40 12.92 -19.81
C VAL A 100 -1.60 11.89 -20.61
N GLY A 101 -0.96 12.31 -21.71
CA GLY A 101 -0.11 11.43 -22.52
C GLY A 101 1.16 10.96 -21.81
N VAL A 102 1.72 11.80 -20.93
CA VAL A 102 2.94 11.49 -20.16
C VAL A 102 2.60 10.76 -18.86
N SER A 103 1.56 11.16 -18.14
CA SER A 103 1.19 10.60 -16.83
C SER A 103 0.89 9.11 -16.88
N ASP A 104 0.35 8.64 -18.00
CA ASP A 104 0.02 7.23 -18.20
C ASP A 104 1.21 6.34 -18.58
N LYS A 105 2.45 6.90 -18.72
CA LYS A 105 3.64 6.09 -18.92
C LYS A 105 3.93 5.25 -17.68
N PRO A 106 4.32 3.97 -17.86
CA PRO A 106 4.72 3.12 -16.73
C PRO A 106 5.98 3.65 -16.06
N ALA A 107 6.29 3.09 -14.90
CA ALA A 107 7.57 3.32 -14.23
C ALA A 107 8.75 2.98 -15.15
N ASP A 108 9.81 3.78 -15.08
CA ASP A 108 11.08 3.62 -15.79
C ASP A 108 12.26 3.76 -14.81
N ALA A 109 13.49 3.73 -15.34
CA ALA A 109 14.70 3.77 -14.52
C ALA A 109 14.83 5.09 -13.72
N ASP A 110 14.36 6.20 -14.29
CA ASP A 110 14.46 7.53 -13.68
C ASP A 110 13.23 7.85 -12.79
N HIS A 111 12.06 7.27 -13.12
CA HIS A 111 10.79 7.52 -12.44
C HIS A 111 10.17 6.19 -11.97
N GLN A 112 10.73 5.61 -10.92
CA GLN A 112 10.36 4.28 -10.40
C GLN A 112 8.90 4.17 -9.94
N TYR A 113 8.27 5.28 -9.57
CA TYR A 113 6.85 5.34 -9.21
C TYR A 113 5.93 5.76 -10.36
N GLY A 114 6.48 5.78 -11.59
CA GLY A 114 5.77 6.21 -12.79
C GLY A 114 5.65 7.74 -12.90
N HIS A 115 4.89 8.18 -13.90
CA HIS A 115 4.80 9.60 -14.27
C HIS A 115 3.49 10.27 -13.82
N GLY A 116 2.69 9.61 -12.97
CA GLY A 116 1.36 10.06 -12.57
C GLY A 116 1.31 11.48 -12.00
N LYS A 117 2.37 11.95 -11.32
CA LYS A 117 2.42 13.33 -10.78
C LYS A 117 2.43 14.43 -11.84
N VAL A 118 2.74 14.12 -13.09
CA VAL A 118 2.67 15.09 -14.21
C VAL A 118 1.24 15.58 -14.39
N GLU A 119 0.25 14.70 -14.18
CA GLU A 119 -1.17 15.06 -14.24
C GLU A 119 -1.56 16.02 -13.10
N ASN A 120 -1.07 15.75 -11.88
CA ASN A 120 -1.28 16.63 -10.74
C ASN A 120 -0.63 18.01 -10.96
N PHE A 121 0.57 18.04 -11.54
CA PHE A 121 1.27 19.27 -11.86
C PHE A 121 0.52 20.09 -12.94
N SER A 122 0.00 19.46 -13.99
CA SER A 122 -0.83 20.11 -15.01
C SER A 122 -2.07 20.75 -14.38
N ALA A 123 -2.81 19.99 -13.56
CA ALA A 123 -3.98 20.51 -12.86
C ALA A 123 -3.65 21.70 -11.94
N PHE A 124 -2.48 21.68 -11.30
CA PHE A 124 -2.00 22.83 -10.50
C PHE A 124 -1.76 24.05 -11.36
N VAL A 125 -1.08 23.91 -12.50
CA VAL A 125 -0.80 25.03 -13.44
C VAL A 125 -2.11 25.60 -13.98
N GLU A 126 -3.03 24.74 -14.44
CA GLU A 126 -4.34 25.18 -14.96
C GLU A 126 -5.17 25.90 -13.92
N THR A 127 -5.21 25.38 -12.68
CA THR A 127 -5.89 26.04 -11.57
C THR A 127 -5.26 27.41 -11.25
N GLY A 128 -3.92 27.49 -11.35
CA GLY A 128 -3.20 28.76 -11.21
C GLY A 128 -3.56 29.78 -12.28
N LEU A 129 -3.63 29.34 -13.53
CA LEU A 129 -4.07 30.20 -14.64
C LEU A 129 -5.51 30.70 -14.44
N LEU A 130 -6.41 29.79 -14.00
CA LEU A 130 -7.80 30.14 -13.70
C LEU A 130 -7.90 31.21 -12.58
N LEU A 131 -7.11 31.06 -11.50
CA LEU A 131 -7.07 32.05 -10.41
C LEU A 131 -6.53 33.41 -10.89
N ILE A 132 -5.50 33.40 -11.73
CA ILE A 132 -4.96 34.67 -12.34
C ILE A 132 -6.03 35.35 -13.20
N THR A 133 -6.76 34.58 -14.02
CA THR A 133 -7.88 35.10 -14.82
C THR A 133 -8.97 35.68 -13.94
N CYS A 134 -9.33 35.00 -12.84
CA CYS A 134 -10.32 35.54 -11.87
C CYS A 134 -9.86 36.86 -11.25
N VAL A 135 -8.60 36.97 -10.85
CA VAL A 135 -8.05 38.24 -10.31
C VAL A 135 -8.15 39.34 -11.34
N TRP A 136 -7.86 39.07 -12.61
CA TRP A 136 -8.02 40.02 -13.71
C TRP A 136 -9.48 40.44 -13.88
N VAL A 137 -10.44 39.51 -13.91
CA VAL A 137 -11.87 39.79 -14.03
C VAL A 137 -12.35 40.64 -12.85
N ILE A 138 -11.94 40.36 -11.64
CA ILE A 138 -12.28 41.13 -10.43
C ILE A 138 -11.71 42.56 -10.57
N TYR A 139 -10.47 42.71 -10.96
CA TYR A 139 -9.84 44.00 -11.17
C TYR A 139 -10.61 44.85 -12.22
N GLU A 140 -10.89 44.26 -13.39
CA GLU A 140 -11.61 44.91 -14.47
C GLU A 140 -13.04 45.29 -14.05
N ALA A 141 -13.76 44.41 -13.32
CA ALA A 141 -15.09 44.69 -12.82
C ALA A 141 -15.10 45.88 -11.82
N ILE A 142 -14.11 45.94 -10.93
CA ILE A 142 -13.94 47.07 -9.99
C ILE A 142 -13.64 48.36 -10.74
N VAL A 143 -12.75 48.33 -11.74
CA VAL A 143 -12.43 49.50 -12.55
C VAL A 143 -13.65 50.02 -13.32
N ARG A 144 -14.46 49.12 -13.88
CA ARG A 144 -15.71 49.49 -14.58
C ARG A 144 -16.77 50.04 -13.62
N LEU A 145 -16.84 49.51 -12.39
CA LEU A 145 -17.83 49.97 -11.43
C LEU A 145 -17.54 51.35 -10.85
N PHE A 146 -16.24 51.67 -10.62
CA PHE A 146 -15.85 52.90 -9.89
C PHE A 146 -15.15 53.97 -10.74
N TYR A 147 -14.45 53.58 -11.82
CA TYR A 147 -13.53 54.50 -12.53
C TYR A 147 -13.84 54.71 -14.01
N ARG A 148 -14.45 53.75 -14.69
CA ARG A 148 -14.69 53.84 -16.15
C ARG A 148 -16.08 53.31 -16.49
N HIS A 149 -16.86 54.16 -17.16
CA HIS A 149 -18.09 53.74 -17.83
C HIS A 149 -17.71 53.37 -19.27
N VAL A 150 -17.76 52.09 -19.59
CA VAL A 150 -17.52 51.57 -20.94
C VAL A 150 -18.89 51.41 -21.61
N ASP A 151 -19.16 52.24 -22.62
CA ASP A 151 -20.32 51.99 -23.47
C ASP A 151 -20.03 50.84 -24.41
N VAL A 152 -20.60 49.68 -24.08
CA VAL A 152 -20.49 48.48 -24.91
C VAL A 152 -21.47 48.60 -26.07
N GLU A 153 -20.95 48.72 -27.29
CA GLU A 153 -21.77 48.63 -28.50
C GLU A 153 -22.02 47.13 -28.81
N PRO A 154 -23.27 46.65 -28.69
CA PRO A 154 -23.59 45.25 -28.94
C PRO A 154 -23.48 44.94 -30.44
N SER A 155 -22.42 44.24 -30.85
CA SER A 155 -22.31 43.70 -32.21
C SER A 155 -23.02 42.35 -32.28
N ILE A 156 -23.86 42.15 -33.27
CA ILE A 156 -24.55 40.89 -33.55
C ILE A 156 -23.56 39.74 -33.76
N TRP A 157 -22.41 40.05 -34.38
CA TRP A 157 -21.34 39.08 -34.62
C TRP A 157 -20.64 38.67 -33.32
N ALA A 158 -20.40 39.61 -32.41
CA ALA A 158 -19.82 39.32 -31.11
C ALA A 158 -20.74 38.42 -30.28
N PHE A 159 -22.06 38.66 -30.30
CA PHE A 159 -23.05 37.84 -29.65
C PHE A 159 -23.12 36.42 -30.23
N ALA A 160 -23.13 36.29 -31.56
CA ALA A 160 -23.12 34.98 -32.23
C ALA A 160 -21.87 34.14 -31.89
N VAL A 161 -20.68 34.77 -31.93
CA VAL A 161 -19.41 34.12 -31.57
C VAL A 161 -19.42 33.68 -30.11
N MET A 162 -19.94 34.48 -29.19
CA MET A 162 -20.05 34.13 -27.77
C MET A 162 -20.98 32.93 -27.56
N LEU A 163 -22.15 32.90 -28.19
CA LEU A 163 -23.07 31.75 -28.09
C LEU A 163 -22.47 30.45 -28.63
N VAL A 164 -21.76 30.53 -29.77
CA VAL A 164 -21.07 29.37 -30.34
C VAL A 164 -19.97 28.89 -29.39
N SER A 165 -19.15 29.82 -28.83
CA SER A 165 -18.13 29.45 -27.83
C SER A 165 -18.75 28.75 -26.62
N MET A 166 -19.81 29.33 -26.03
CA MET A 166 -20.51 28.73 -24.89
C MET A 166 -21.02 27.30 -25.19
N ALA A 167 -21.57 27.09 -26.39
CA ALA A 167 -22.07 25.77 -26.77
C ALA A 167 -20.92 24.73 -26.88
N VAL A 168 -19.79 25.16 -27.46
CA VAL A 168 -18.61 24.26 -27.58
C VAL A 168 -17.97 24.01 -26.21
N ASP A 169 -17.83 25.04 -25.38
CA ASP A 169 -17.26 24.88 -24.03
C ASP A 169 -18.15 24.05 -23.13
N TRP A 170 -19.48 24.12 -23.28
CA TRP A 170 -20.42 23.25 -22.62
C TRP A 170 -20.22 21.78 -23.02
N TRP A 171 -20.06 21.52 -24.32
CA TRP A 171 -19.78 20.16 -24.81
C TRP A 171 -18.43 19.64 -24.30
N ARG A 172 -17.37 20.45 -24.35
CA ARG A 172 -16.02 20.12 -23.87
C ARG A 172 -16.02 19.84 -22.38
N SER A 173 -16.52 20.77 -21.55
CA SER A 173 -16.61 20.62 -20.10
C SER A 173 -17.33 19.30 -19.71
N ARG A 174 -18.42 18.99 -20.40
CA ARG A 174 -19.19 17.79 -20.14
C ARG A 174 -18.50 16.49 -20.59
N ALA A 175 -17.78 16.53 -21.70
CA ALA A 175 -17.01 15.40 -22.20
C ALA A 175 -15.81 15.08 -21.32
N LEU A 176 -15.03 16.12 -20.99
CA LEU A 176 -13.86 16.03 -20.11
C LEU A 176 -14.27 15.60 -18.69
N GLY A 177 -15.30 16.22 -18.10
CA GLY A 177 -15.75 15.90 -16.75
C GLY A 177 -16.23 14.45 -16.59
N ARG A 178 -16.91 13.88 -17.62
CA ARG A 178 -17.29 12.45 -17.57
C ARG A 178 -16.10 11.52 -17.54
N ILE A 179 -15.07 11.79 -18.30
CA ILE A 179 -13.86 10.98 -18.35
C ILE A 179 -12.97 11.25 -17.13
N ALA A 180 -12.95 12.47 -16.63
CA ALA A 180 -12.27 12.82 -15.38
C ALA A 180 -12.80 12.03 -14.19
N ILE A 181 -14.12 11.93 -14.04
CA ILE A 181 -14.78 11.15 -12.99
C ILE A 181 -14.53 9.63 -13.20
N LYS A 182 -14.67 9.16 -14.46
CA LYS A 182 -14.51 7.72 -14.78
C LYS A 182 -13.11 7.20 -14.44
N TYR A 183 -12.07 8.00 -14.64
CA TYR A 183 -10.66 7.59 -14.50
C TYR A 183 -9.91 8.36 -13.42
N GLU A 184 -10.61 9.08 -12.57
CA GLU A 184 -10.04 9.91 -11.49
C GLU A 184 -8.91 10.85 -11.94
N SER A 185 -9.02 11.43 -13.14
CA SER A 185 -8.00 12.28 -13.75
C SER A 185 -8.12 13.72 -13.28
N GLN A 186 -7.13 14.19 -12.51
CA GLN A 186 -7.13 15.57 -11.99
C GLN A 186 -6.90 16.61 -13.08
N ALA A 187 -6.10 16.31 -14.12
CA ALA A 187 -5.90 17.23 -15.24
C ALA A 187 -7.18 17.42 -16.04
N LEU A 188 -7.89 16.32 -16.37
CA LEU A 188 -9.18 16.42 -17.07
C LEU A 188 -10.26 17.11 -16.21
N GLU A 189 -10.23 16.95 -14.88
CA GLU A 189 -11.11 17.65 -13.94
C GLU A 189 -10.84 19.16 -13.98
N ALA A 190 -9.58 19.58 -13.94
CA ALA A 190 -9.17 20.98 -13.99
C ALA A 190 -9.60 21.63 -15.32
N ASP A 191 -9.35 20.97 -16.45
CA ASP A 191 -9.73 21.45 -17.79
C ASP A 191 -11.27 21.54 -17.94
N ALA A 192 -12.02 20.54 -17.42
CA ALA A 192 -13.48 20.56 -17.40
C ALA A 192 -14.04 21.71 -16.55
N LEU A 193 -13.44 22.00 -15.40
CA LEU A 193 -13.81 23.14 -14.55
C LEU A 193 -13.48 24.47 -15.20
N HIS A 194 -12.33 24.59 -15.87
CA HIS A 194 -11.95 25.77 -16.62
C HIS A 194 -13.04 26.16 -17.63
N PHE A 195 -13.43 25.23 -18.54
CA PHE A 195 -14.51 25.50 -19.50
C PHE A 195 -15.88 25.71 -18.85
N SER A 196 -16.15 25.05 -17.73
CA SER A 196 -17.39 25.33 -16.97
C SER A 196 -17.43 26.78 -16.46
N THR A 197 -16.30 27.30 -15.98
CA THR A 197 -16.24 28.70 -15.49
C THR A 197 -16.39 29.71 -16.62
N ASP A 198 -15.88 29.42 -17.82
CA ASP A 198 -16.02 30.26 -19.00
C ASP A 198 -17.47 30.34 -19.45
N ILE A 199 -18.22 29.25 -19.40
CA ILE A 199 -19.66 29.24 -19.67
C ILE A 199 -20.40 30.14 -18.69
N TRP A 200 -20.09 30.09 -17.40
CA TRP A 200 -20.74 30.90 -16.38
C TRP A 200 -20.39 32.38 -16.55
N SER A 201 -19.12 32.70 -16.81
CA SER A 201 -18.67 34.07 -17.04
C SER A 201 -19.31 34.66 -18.28
N ALA A 202 -19.33 33.93 -19.39
CA ALA A 202 -20.01 34.34 -20.63
C ALA A 202 -21.52 34.48 -20.43
N GLY A 203 -22.16 33.55 -19.69
CA GLY A 203 -23.59 33.60 -19.36
C GLY A 203 -23.97 34.87 -18.58
N VAL A 204 -23.12 35.26 -17.62
CA VAL A 204 -23.30 36.49 -16.85
C VAL A 204 -23.17 37.73 -17.72
N VAL A 205 -22.18 37.76 -18.64
CA VAL A 205 -22.03 38.87 -19.58
C VAL A 205 -23.26 38.99 -20.50
N VAL A 206 -23.77 37.88 -21.03
CA VAL A 206 -25.00 37.85 -21.84
C VAL A 206 -26.20 38.37 -21.05
N LEU A 207 -26.34 37.93 -19.80
CA LEU A 207 -27.41 38.38 -18.92
C LEU A 207 -27.27 39.85 -18.53
N GLY A 208 -26.07 40.33 -18.25
CA GLY A 208 -25.74 41.70 -17.98
C GLY A 208 -26.08 42.62 -19.16
N LEU A 209 -25.67 42.23 -20.38
CA LEU A 209 -26.04 42.94 -21.60
C LEU A 209 -27.56 42.98 -21.80
N GLY A 210 -28.27 41.87 -21.55
CA GLY A 210 -29.72 41.84 -21.58
C GLY A 210 -30.37 42.79 -20.58
N LEU A 211 -29.85 42.85 -19.35
CA LEU A 211 -30.35 43.77 -18.31
C LEU A 211 -30.06 45.25 -18.68
N ILE A 212 -28.91 45.56 -19.28
CA ILE A 212 -28.59 46.92 -19.76
C ILE A 212 -29.54 47.31 -20.88
N LEU A 213 -29.83 46.44 -21.85
CA LEU A 213 -30.80 46.71 -22.91
C LEU A 213 -32.19 46.95 -22.34
N LEU A 214 -32.63 46.13 -21.37
CA LEU A 214 -33.89 46.28 -20.67
C LEU A 214 -33.97 47.62 -19.91
N GLY A 215 -32.87 47.96 -19.22
CA GLY A 215 -32.73 49.24 -18.51
C GLY A 215 -32.85 50.46 -19.43
N ARG A 216 -32.31 50.38 -20.67
CA ARG A 216 -32.48 51.45 -21.68
C ARG A 216 -33.94 51.60 -22.12
N VAL A 217 -34.67 50.45 -22.29
CA VAL A 217 -36.09 50.48 -22.70
C VAL A 217 -36.99 51.03 -21.58
N TYR A 218 -36.70 50.67 -20.33
CA TYR A 218 -37.54 51.08 -19.17
C TYR A 218 -37.01 52.29 -18.38
N HIS A 219 -35.94 52.95 -18.87
CA HIS A 219 -35.30 54.12 -18.21
C HIS A 219 -34.83 53.83 -16.78
N MET A 220 -34.29 52.61 -16.50
CA MET A 220 -33.84 52.18 -15.17
C MET A 220 -32.31 52.29 -15.09
N ASP A 221 -31.78 53.43 -14.70
CA ASP A 221 -30.33 53.73 -14.72
C ASP A 221 -29.52 52.85 -13.79
N TRP A 222 -30.09 52.32 -12.72
CA TRP A 222 -29.40 51.42 -11.77
C TRP A 222 -29.00 50.08 -12.40
N LEU A 223 -29.67 49.64 -13.47
CA LEU A 223 -29.35 48.40 -14.21
C LEU A 223 -28.05 48.54 -15.01
N ARG A 224 -27.48 49.71 -15.16
CA ARG A 224 -26.17 49.91 -15.83
C ARG A 224 -25.01 49.26 -15.06
N ASN A 225 -25.13 49.09 -13.74
CA ASN A 225 -24.14 48.46 -12.89
C ASN A 225 -24.36 46.94 -12.70
N ALA A 226 -25.38 46.36 -13.33
CA ALA A 226 -25.73 44.95 -13.17
C ALA A 226 -24.61 44.02 -13.69
N ASP A 227 -23.98 44.37 -14.83
CA ASP A 227 -22.90 43.58 -15.44
C ASP A 227 -21.65 43.45 -14.52
N PRO A 228 -21.03 44.56 -14.04
CA PRO A 228 -19.88 44.45 -13.14
C PRO A 228 -20.20 43.74 -11.81
N ILE A 229 -21.41 43.94 -11.24
CA ILE A 229 -21.82 43.30 -10.00
C ILE A 229 -21.97 41.80 -10.20
N ALA A 230 -22.60 41.37 -11.29
CA ALA A 230 -22.77 39.98 -11.62
C ALA A 230 -21.42 39.32 -11.93
N ALA A 231 -20.51 40.00 -12.62
CA ALA A 231 -19.14 39.53 -12.87
C ALA A 231 -18.35 39.31 -11.56
N LEU A 232 -18.46 40.22 -10.59
CA LEU A 232 -17.84 40.06 -9.26
C LEU A 232 -18.41 38.84 -8.49
N PHE A 233 -19.72 38.64 -8.54
CA PHE A 233 -20.35 37.52 -7.90
C PHE A 233 -19.84 36.16 -8.48
N VAL A 234 -19.84 36.07 -9.81
CA VAL A 234 -19.35 34.86 -10.49
C VAL A 234 -17.87 34.62 -10.23
N ALA A 235 -17.05 35.69 -10.33
CA ALA A 235 -15.62 35.58 -10.02
C ALA A 235 -15.39 35.08 -8.58
N GLY A 236 -16.17 35.52 -7.60
CA GLY A 236 -16.12 35.04 -6.23
C GLY A 236 -16.43 33.50 -6.10
N VAL A 237 -17.45 33.05 -6.83
CA VAL A 237 -17.78 31.60 -6.89
C VAL A 237 -16.64 30.80 -7.52
N ILE A 238 -16.11 31.28 -8.65
CA ILE A 238 -15.00 30.65 -9.37
C ILE A 238 -13.76 30.54 -8.47
N VAL A 239 -13.37 31.64 -7.80
CA VAL A 239 -12.25 31.65 -6.84
C VAL A 239 -12.46 30.59 -5.75
N SER A 240 -13.67 30.48 -5.20
CA SER A 240 -13.97 29.47 -4.17
C SER A 240 -13.82 28.03 -4.66
N VAL A 241 -14.25 27.74 -5.89
CA VAL A 241 -14.12 26.41 -6.50
C VAL A 241 -12.66 26.12 -6.84
N SER A 242 -11.98 27.07 -7.49
CA SER A 242 -10.57 26.94 -7.88
C SER A 242 -9.65 26.78 -6.68
N TRP A 243 -9.93 27.48 -5.56
CA TRP A 243 -9.18 27.31 -4.32
C TRP A 243 -9.26 25.88 -3.76
N ARG A 244 -10.44 25.28 -3.82
CA ARG A 244 -10.61 23.88 -3.39
C ARG A 244 -9.83 22.92 -4.28
N LEU A 245 -9.87 23.13 -5.60
CA LEU A 245 -9.11 22.31 -6.54
C LEU A 245 -7.61 22.50 -6.34
N ALA A 246 -7.13 23.74 -6.23
CA ALA A 246 -5.73 24.06 -5.96
C ALA A 246 -5.23 23.35 -4.71
N ARG A 247 -6.00 23.39 -3.62
CA ARG A 247 -5.63 22.71 -2.37
C ARG A 247 -5.52 21.19 -2.55
N ARG A 248 -6.48 20.56 -3.21
CA ARG A 248 -6.42 19.11 -3.50
C ARG A 248 -5.20 18.73 -4.34
N THR A 249 -4.89 19.56 -5.34
CA THR A 249 -3.75 19.31 -6.23
C THR A 249 -2.43 19.50 -5.51
N ILE A 250 -2.33 20.55 -4.66
CA ILE A 250 -1.15 20.76 -3.79
C ILE A 250 -1.00 19.57 -2.81
N ASP A 251 -2.07 19.13 -2.16
CA ASP A 251 -2.05 18.00 -1.24
C ASP A 251 -1.55 16.73 -1.96
N ALA A 252 -2.01 16.49 -3.19
CA ALA A 252 -1.54 15.36 -4.01
C ALA A 252 -0.07 15.47 -4.41
N LEU A 253 0.42 16.67 -4.73
CA LEU A 253 1.84 16.91 -5.03
C LEU A 253 2.74 16.75 -3.80
N LEU A 254 2.23 17.06 -2.61
CA LEU A 254 2.92 16.92 -1.32
C LEU A 254 2.73 15.53 -0.68
N ASP A 255 2.22 14.57 -1.43
CA ASP A 255 2.00 13.20 -0.93
C ASP A 255 1.04 13.10 0.27
N ALA A 256 0.07 14.00 0.38
CA ALA A 256 -0.94 13.94 1.42
C ALA A 256 -1.84 12.70 1.25
N ALA A 257 -2.09 12.00 2.36
CA ALA A 257 -2.99 10.86 2.37
C ALA A 257 -4.45 11.31 2.17
N PRO A 258 -5.25 10.57 1.40
CA PRO A 258 -6.68 10.86 1.26
C PRO A 258 -7.39 10.81 2.62
N PRO A 259 -8.33 11.73 2.90
CA PRO A 259 -9.03 11.77 4.19
C PRO A 259 -9.76 10.45 4.48
N GLY A 260 -9.58 9.91 5.68
CA GLY A 260 -10.26 8.70 6.15
C GLY A 260 -9.64 7.36 5.69
N VAL A 261 -8.91 7.32 4.59
CA VAL A 261 -8.32 6.07 4.05
C VAL A 261 -7.27 5.48 4.99
N LEU A 262 -6.46 6.32 5.63
CA LEU A 262 -5.47 5.88 6.61
C LEU A 262 -6.10 5.07 7.75
N ALA A 263 -7.22 5.56 8.31
CA ALA A 263 -7.92 4.88 9.40
C ALA A 263 -8.52 3.54 8.95
N GLN A 264 -9.13 3.51 7.75
CA GLN A 264 -9.73 2.29 7.19
C GLN A 264 -8.68 1.21 6.94
N ILE A 265 -7.53 1.56 6.34
CA ILE A 265 -6.43 0.62 6.09
C ILE A 265 -5.83 0.12 7.40
N THR A 266 -5.64 1.00 8.39
CA THR A 266 -5.12 0.62 9.70
C THR A 266 -6.06 -0.38 10.39
N ASP A 267 -7.35 -0.10 10.36
CA ASP A 267 -8.37 -0.96 10.95
C ASP A 267 -8.45 -2.32 10.23
N ALA A 268 -8.48 -2.33 8.91
CA ALA A 268 -8.50 -3.55 8.12
C ALA A 268 -7.27 -4.44 8.36
N ALA A 269 -6.08 -3.84 8.43
CA ALA A 269 -4.85 -4.56 8.71
C ALA A 269 -4.82 -5.14 10.15
N LEU A 270 -5.39 -4.43 11.14
CA LEU A 270 -5.51 -4.92 12.52
C LEU A 270 -6.47 -6.10 12.65
N HIS A 271 -7.47 -6.21 11.77
CA HIS A 271 -8.43 -7.32 11.78
C HIS A 271 -7.89 -8.60 11.12
N VAL A 272 -6.69 -8.58 10.53
CA VAL A 272 -6.05 -9.80 10.02
C VAL A 272 -5.56 -10.65 11.18
N ASP A 273 -6.05 -11.89 11.28
CA ASP A 273 -5.71 -12.80 12.36
C ASP A 273 -4.22 -13.15 12.35
N GLY A 274 -3.52 -12.80 13.43
CA GLY A 274 -2.07 -12.94 13.59
C GLY A 274 -1.29 -11.62 13.50
N VAL A 275 -1.93 -10.51 13.15
CA VAL A 275 -1.36 -9.16 13.27
C VAL A 275 -1.54 -8.67 14.71
N LEU A 276 -0.44 -8.31 15.37
CA LEU A 276 -0.45 -7.83 16.76
C LEU A 276 -0.66 -6.32 16.87
N GLU A 277 -0.08 -5.60 15.97
CA GLU A 277 -0.18 -4.14 15.90
C GLU A 277 0.08 -3.66 14.47
N VAL A 278 -0.47 -2.51 14.15
CA VAL A 278 -0.12 -1.77 12.94
C VAL A 278 0.69 -0.55 13.36
N GLY A 279 1.92 -0.52 12.93
CA GLY A 279 2.85 0.57 13.23
C GLY A 279 2.67 1.74 12.26
N ARG A 280 3.74 2.08 11.54
CA ARG A 280 3.70 3.17 10.57
C ARG A 280 2.90 2.78 9.33
N VAL A 281 1.89 3.60 8.99
CA VAL A 281 1.16 3.53 7.73
C VAL A 281 1.41 4.82 6.95
N ARG A 282 1.77 4.70 5.69
CA ARG A 282 1.94 5.82 4.75
C ARG A 282 1.16 5.53 3.49
N ILE A 283 0.41 6.53 3.05
CA ILE A 283 -0.37 6.42 1.83
C ILE A 283 -0.11 7.68 1.03
N ARG A 284 0.15 7.53 -0.26
CA ARG A 284 0.28 8.63 -1.18
C ARG A 284 -0.42 8.32 -2.49
N ARG A 285 -0.72 9.35 -3.25
CA ARG A 285 -1.33 9.25 -4.56
C ARG A 285 -0.40 9.86 -5.63
N ALA A 286 -0.25 9.19 -6.75
CA ALA A 286 0.44 9.72 -7.93
C ALA A 286 -0.45 9.51 -9.16
N GLY A 287 -1.10 10.58 -9.63
CA GLY A 287 -2.15 10.48 -10.66
C GLY A 287 -3.36 9.68 -10.15
N ASN A 288 -3.69 8.59 -10.83
CA ASN A 288 -4.77 7.67 -10.46
C ASN A 288 -4.30 6.44 -9.64
N ARG A 289 -3.00 6.36 -9.28
CA ARG A 289 -2.45 5.23 -8.51
C ARG A 289 -2.23 5.60 -7.06
N TYR A 290 -2.48 4.64 -6.19
CA TYR A 290 -2.19 4.72 -4.77
C TYR A 290 -0.96 3.86 -4.43
N PHE A 291 -0.18 4.33 -3.47
CA PHE A 291 0.95 3.62 -2.88
C PHE A 291 0.73 3.57 -1.39
N ALA A 292 0.80 2.37 -0.81
CA ALA A 292 0.57 2.16 0.61
C ALA A 292 1.74 1.38 1.23
N ASP A 293 2.46 2.00 2.16
CA ASP A 293 3.54 1.36 2.92
C ASP A 293 3.06 1.12 4.35
N LEU A 294 3.03 -0.14 4.78
CA LEU A 294 2.60 -0.52 6.12
C LEU A 294 3.73 -1.25 6.87
N ALA A 295 3.89 -0.94 8.13
CA ALA A 295 4.70 -1.74 9.05
C ALA A 295 3.75 -2.47 10.00
N VAL A 296 3.77 -3.81 10.00
CA VAL A 296 2.90 -4.65 10.82
C VAL A 296 3.70 -5.45 11.84
N GLY A 297 3.28 -5.41 13.09
CA GLY A 297 3.88 -6.19 14.17
C GLY A 297 3.33 -7.61 14.13
N LEU A 298 4.24 -8.57 13.97
CA LEU A 298 3.95 -10.01 14.03
C LEU A 298 4.69 -10.63 15.20
N ALA A 299 4.19 -11.75 15.74
CA ALA A 299 4.89 -12.47 16.77
C ALA A 299 6.29 -12.90 16.28
N ARG A 300 7.32 -12.66 17.07
CA ARG A 300 8.71 -13.03 16.70
C ARG A 300 8.95 -14.54 16.60
N THR A 301 8.01 -15.33 17.07
CA THR A 301 7.99 -16.80 16.98
C THR A 301 7.36 -17.33 15.70
N VAL A 302 6.79 -16.46 14.88
CA VAL A 302 6.16 -16.83 13.61
C VAL A 302 7.20 -17.30 12.60
N THR A 303 6.94 -18.43 11.96
CA THR A 303 7.80 -18.93 10.88
C THR A 303 7.82 -17.99 9.69
N PHE A 304 8.90 -18.02 8.90
CA PHE A 304 9.00 -17.20 7.69
C PHE A 304 7.81 -17.40 6.73
N GLN A 305 7.40 -18.65 6.50
CA GLN A 305 6.24 -18.97 5.66
C GLN A 305 4.92 -18.38 6.20
N ARG A 306 4.72 -18.45 7.52
CA ARG A 306 3.52 -17.85 8.12
C ARG A 306 3.56 -16.33 8.06
N SER A 307 4.73 -15.71 8.19
CA SER A 307 4.92 -14.27 8.01
C SER A 307 4.55 -13.82 6.59
N GLU A 308 4.96 -14.59 5.56
CA GLU A 308 4.61 -14.34 4.16
C GLU A 308 3.10 -14.40 3.94
N GLN A 309 2.42 -15.43 4.45
CA GLN A 309 0.95 -15.53 4.39
C GLN A 309 0.23 -14.35 5.06
N LEU A 310 0.76 -13.86 6.18
CA LEU A 310 0.20 -12.69 6.88
C LEU A 310 0.41 -11.41 6.08
N VAL A 311 1.57 -11.24 5.45
CA VAL A 311 1.85 -10.13 4.54
C VAL A 311 0.87 -10.14 3.37
N GLU A 312 0.61 -11.30 2.77
CA GLU A 312 -0.35 -11.46 1.69
C GLU A 312 -1.78 -11.12 2.14
N ALA A 313 -2.22 -11.64 3.29
CA ALA A 313 -3.53 -11.36 3.86
C ALA A 313 -3.73 -9.86 4.18
N VAL A 314 -2.70 -9.18 4.71
CA VAL A 314 -2.73 -7.73 4.92
C VAL A 314 -2.81 -6.98 3.59
N THR A 315 -2.09 -7.44 2.57
CA THR A 315 -2.12 -6.85 1.23
C THR A 315 -3.52 -6.97 0.62
N GLU A 316 -4.18 -8.13 0.73
CA GLU A 316 -5.56 -8.32 0.29
C GLU A 316 -6.55 -7.42 1.06
N ALA A 317 -6.35 -7.28 2.37
CA ALA A 317 -7.16 -6.37 3.19
C ALA A 317 -7.05 -4.92 2.70
N VAL A 318 -5.84 -4.47 2.34
CA VAL A 318 -5.62 -3.14 1.73
C VAL A 318 -6.27 -3.05 0.36
N HIS A 319 -6.15 -4.07 -0.49
CA HIS A 319 -6.77 -4.11 -1.83
C HIS A 319 -8.29 -4.09 -1.77
N SER A 320 -8.92 -4.59 -0.70
CA SER A 320 -10.37 -4.46 -0.51
C SER A 320 -10.83 -2.99 -0.39
N ILE A 321 -9.94 -2.08 0.03
CA ILE A 321 -10.20 -0.64 0.20
C ILE A 321 -9.66 0.14 -1.01
N LEU A 322 -8.47 -0.22 -1.48
CA LEU A 322 -7.76 0.40 -2.60
C LEU A 322 -7.35 -0.69 -3.62
N PRO A 323 -8.23 -1.10 -4.53
CA PRO A 323 -8.03 -2.26 -5.42
C PRO A 323 -6.77 -2.22 -6.29
N ASP A 324 -6.36 -1.02 -6.74
CA ASP A 324 -5.22 -0.83 -7.65
C ASP A 324 -4.00 -0.22 -6.93
N ALA A 325 -3.93 -0.31 -5.60
CA ALA A 325 -2.81 0.22 -4.85
C ALA A 325 -1.55 -0.65 -5.00
N ASP A 326 -0.39 -0.01 -5.09
CA ASP A 326 0.90 -0.65 -4.90
C ASP A 326 1.17 -0.73 -3.39
N VAL A 327 1.18 -1.95 -2.83
CA VAL A 327 1.20 -2.18 -1.39
C VAL A 327 2.53 -2.81 -0.98
N THR A 328 3.22 -2.16 -0.05
CA THR A 328 4.41 -2.70 0.60
C THR A 328 4.12 -2.95 2.07
N VAL A 329 4.21 -4.20 2.50
CA VAL A 329 4.03 -4.57 3.91
C VAL A 329 5.37 -5.02 4.49
N GLN A 330 5.82 -4.33 5.53
CA GLN A 330 7.02 -4.65 6.28
C GLN A 330 6.66 -5.37 7.59
N PRO A 331 6.91 -6.68 7.72
CA PRO A 331 6.72 -7.37 8.99
C PRO A 331 7.79 -6.94 10.01
N LEU A 332 7.35 -6.64 11.22
CA LEU A 332 8.22 -6.30 12.36
C LEU A 332 8.03 -7.34 13.46
N PRO A 333 9.09 -8.03 13.90
CA PRO A 333 8.98 -8.99 14.99
C PRO A 333 8.65 -8.27 16.31
N ARG A 334 7.63 -8.79 17.03
CA ARG A 334 7.16 -8.27 18.32
C ARG A 334 7.10 -9.38 19.36
N ALA A 335 7.52 -9.05 20.55
CA ALA A 335 7.36 -9.94 21.71
C ALA A 335 5.87 -10.00 22.09
N GLN A 336 5.36 -11.21 22.34
CA GLN A 336 4.02 -11.42 22.88
C GLN A 336 4.06 -11.68 24.38
N ARG A 337 3.02 -11.24 25.10
CA ARG A 337 2.87 -11.55 26.52
C ARG A 337 2.66 -13.05 26.80
N SER A 338 2.17 -13.78 25.82
CA SER A 338 1.94 -15.22 25.86
C SER A 338 3.14 -16.06 25.44
N GLU A 339 4.28 -15.44 25.12
CA GLU A 339 5.49 -16.19 24.79
C GLU A 339 5.96 -17.01 25.98
N ASN A 340 6.29 -18.27 25.72
CA ASN A 340 6.91 -19.11 26.72
C ASN A 340 8.36 -18.66 26.97
N ILE A 341 8.92 -19.05 28.10
CA ILE A 341 10.26 -18.66 28.49
C ILE A 341 11.33 -19.13 27.50
N PHE A 342 11.14 -20.30 26.89
CA PHE A 342 12.08 -20.85 25.92
C PHE A 342 12.16 -19.98 24.67
N ASP A 343 11.02 -19.47 24.17
CA ASP A 343 10.98 -18.58 23.01
C ASP A 343 11.63 -17.25 23.33
N ARG A 344 11.44 -16.72 24.56
CA ARG A 344 12.08 -15.49 25.02
C ARG A 344 13.61 -15.65 25.07
N ILE A 345 14.11 -16.76 25.62
CA ILE A 345 15.54 -17.08 25.67
C ILE A 345 16.12 -17.18 24.26
N ARG A 346 15.48 -17.95 23.36
CA ARG A 346 15.91 -18.08 21.95
C ARG A 346 15.92 -16.76 21.20
N ALA A 347 14.94 -15.90 21.47
CA ALA A 347 14.89 -14.59 20.84
C ALA A 347 16.03 -13.67 21.27
N VAL A 348 16.48 -13.77 22.53
CA VAL A 348 17.68 -13.06 22.99
C VAL A 348 18.92 -13.61 22.29
N ALA A 349 19.09 -14.94 22.25
CA ALA A 349 20.23 -15.58 21.59
C ALA A 349 20.32 -15.19 20.10
N THR A 350 19.18 -15.19 19.39
CA THR A 350 19.11 -14.76 17.99
C THR A 350 19.58 -13.32 17.79
N ARG A 351 19.28 -12.38 18.72
CA ARG A 351 19.77 -10.99 18.65
C ARG A 351 21.31 -10.89 18.75
N HIS A 352 21.92 -11.86 19.45
CA HIS A 352 23.38 -12.00 19.57
C HIS A 352 24.00 -12.83 18.44
N ASN A 353 23.21 -13.30 17.47
CA ASN A 353 23.61 -14.25 16.43
C ASN A 353 24.19 -15.56 17.01
N LEU A 354 23.65 -16.00 18.14
CA LEU A 354 24.07 -17.21 18.81
C LEU A 354 22.99 -18.29 18.70
N ASN A 355 23.42 -19.53 18.54
CA ASN A 355 22.55 -20.68 18.58
C ASN A 355 22.53 -21.28 19.99
N VAL A 356 21.33 -21.44 20.55
CA VAL A 356 21.10 -21.98 21.88
C VAL A 356 20.24 -23.23 21.76
N HIS A 357 20.69 -24.32 22.33
CA HIS A 357 19.98 -25.58 22.36
C HIS A 357 20.00 -26.22 23.77
N ASP A 358 19.32 -27.33 23.95
CA ASP A 358 19.20 -28.10 25.22
C ASP A 358 18.84 -27.18 26.41
N ILE A 359 17.89 -26.25 26.18
CA ILE A 359 17.43 -25.32 27.21
C ILE A 359 16.58 -26.07 28.23
N SER A 360 17.02 -26.10 29.48
CA SER A 360 16.26 -26.60 30.64
C SER A 360 15.93 -25.42 31.56
N VAL A 361 14.68 -25.36 32.01
CA VAL A 361 14.22 -24.31 32.94
C VAL A 361 13.58 -24.98 34.15
N GLN A 362 14.10 -24.68 35.31
CA GLN A 362 13.65 -25.24 36.59
C GLN A 362 13.08 -24.10 37.46
N ASP A 363 11.87 -24.28 37.97
CA ASP A 363 11.28 -23.33 38.95
C ASP A 363 11.63 -23.82 40.36
N LEU A 364 12.46 -23.04 41.05
CA LEU A 364 12.80 -23.28 42.45
C LEU A 364 12.26 -22.13 43.31
N ALA A 365 11.13 -22.41 43.97
CA ALA A 365 10.44 -21.49 44.85
C ALA A 365 10.04 -20.14 44.19
N GLY A 366 9.57 -20.17 42.93
CA GLY A 366 9.13 -19.00 42.16
C GLY A 366 10.29 -18.26 41.50
N ARG A 367 11.48 -18.83 41.48
CA ARG A 367 12.64 -18.29 40.76
C ARG A 367 13.12 -19.29 39.71
N LEU A 368 13.37 -18.82 38.53
CA LEU A 368 13.73 -19.64 37.39
C LEU A 368 15.25 -19.82 37.32
N HIS A 369 15.69 -21.05 37.26
CA HIS A 369 17.07 -21.42 36.98
C HIS A 369 17.12 -22.00 35.57
N VAL A 370 17.99 -21.43 34.73
CA VAL A 370 18.12 -21.79 33.32
C VAL A 370 19.45 -22.50 33.10
N GLU A 371 19.41 -23.68 32.51
CA GLU A 371 20.59 -24.38 31.98
C GLU A 371 20.46 -24.40 30.47
N GLN A 372 21.54 -24.10 29.75
CA GLN A 372 21.51 -24.01 28.29
C GLN A 372 22.88 -24.33 27.70
N HIS A 373 22.89 -24.77 26.44
CA HIS A 373 24.09 -24.91 25.64
C HIS A 373 24.14 -23.80 24.58
N VAL A 374 25.33 -23.21 24.39
CA VAL A 374 25.59 -22.17 23.42
C VAL A 374 26.71 -22.62 22.50
N GLU A 375 26.45 -22.62 21.22
CA GLU A 375 27.44 -22.93 20.19
C GLU A 375 28.21 -21.65 19.81
N LEU A 376 29.55 -21.73 19.86
CA LEU A 376 30.47 -20.66 19.51
C LEU A 376 31.54 -21.13 18.54
N ASP A 377 32.12 -20.20 17.77
CA ASP A 377 33.21 -20.51 16.83
C ASP A 377 34.44 -21.09 17.58
N GLU A 378 34.84 -22.29 17.22
CA GLU A 378 35.99 -23.01 17.80
C GLU A 378 37.30 -22.22 17.77
N ARG A 379 37.41 -21.19 16.93
CA ARG A 379 38.59 -20.33 16.81
C ARG A 379 38.64 -19.24 17.87
N MET A 380 37.57 -19.03 18.63
CA MET A 380 37.53 -18.03 19.68
C MET A 380 38.43 -18.43 20.86
N THR A 381 39.01 -17.42 21.51
CA THR A 381 39.68 -17.66 22.80
C THR A 381 38.62 -17.88 23.90
N LEU A 382 38.93 -18.71 24.89
CA LEU A 382 38.03 -18.93 26.03
C LEU A 382 37.54 -17.63 26.66
N LYS A 383 38.43 -16.60 26.77
CA LYS A 383 38.05 -15.29 27.31
C LYS A 383 36.98 -14.62 26.43
N ALA A 384 37.17 -14.57 25.12
CA ALA A 384 36.24 -13.94 24.22
C ALA A 384 34.87 -14.67 24.21
N ALA A 385 34.89 -16.01 24.25
CA ALA A 385 33.69 -16.83 24.35
C ALA A 385 32.93 -16.55 25.68
N HIS A 386 33.66 -16.49 26.78
CA HIS A 386 33.08 -16.18 28.09
C HIS A 386 32.49 -14.76 28.17
N ASP A 387 33.19 -13.75 27.63
CA ASP A 387 32.71 -12.38 27.58
C ASP A 387 31.39 -12.27 26.77
N GLN A 388 31.32 -12.96 25.64
CA GLN A 388 30.10 -13.00 24.79
C GLN A 388 28.92 -13.70 25.48
N VAL A 389 29.18 -14.81 26.16
CA VAL A 389 28.14 -15.52 26.92
C VAL A 389 27.67 -14.68 28.12
N THR A 390 28.59 -14.01 28.81
CA THR A 390 28.24 -13.12 29.93
C THR A 390 27.29 -11.99 29.48
N GLU A 391 27.53 -11.41 28.30
CA GLU A 391 26.64 -10.39 27.72
C GLU A 391 25.28 -10.98 27.35
N LEU A 392 25.26 -12.16 26.72
CA LEU A 392 24.04 -12.91 26.42
C LEU A 392 23.19 -13.16 27.67
N GLU A 393 23.81 -13.68 28.74
CA GLU A 393 23.12 -13.95 30.01
C GLU A 393 22.58 -12.70 30.68
N ALA A 394 23.33 -11.58 30.61
CA ALA A 394 22.86 -10.29 31.12
C ALA A 394 21.60 -9.82 30.37
N ASP A 395 21.55 -10.01 29.05
CA ASP A 395 20.39 -9.65 28.24
C ASP A 395 19.20 -10.60 28.48
N MET A 396 19.47 -11.88 28.71
CA MET A 396 18.41 -12.83 29.09
C MET A 396 17.78 -12.46 30.45
N ARG A 397 18.58 -12.07 31.45
CA ARG A 397 18.06 -11.58 32.75
C ARG A 397 17.27 -10.28 32.59
N ARG A 398 17.63 -9.42 31.64
CA ARG A 398 16.87 -8.18 31.33
C ARG A 398 15.54 -8.49 30.63
N GLU A 399 15.52 -9.46 29.73
CA GLU A 399 14.31 -9.86 29.00
C GLU A 399 13.33 -10.63 29.90
N VAL A 400 13.86 -11.48 30.80
CA VAL A 400 13.09 -12.36 31.68
C VAL A 400 13.53 -12.09 33.13
N SER A 401 12.83 -11.17 33.79
CA SER A 401 13.17 -10.73 35.18
C SER A 401 13.02 -11.83 36.23
N GLU A 402 12.29 -12.90 35.93
CA GLU A 402 12.05 -14.04 36.80
C GLU A 402 13.26 -14.98 36.91
N ILE A 403 14.25 -14.85 36.02
CA ILE A 403 15.46 -15.66 36.03
C ILE A 403 16.35 -15.24 37.19
N ALA A 404 16.62 -16.20 38.08
CA ALA A 404 17.53 -16.04 39.20
C ALA A 404 18.98 -16.36 38.81
N ASP A 405 19.18 -17.43 38.05
CA ASP A 405 20.49 -17.92 37.65
C ASP A 405 20.46 -18.54 36.26
N ILE A 406 21.59 -18.43 35.54
CA ILE A 406 21.78 -19.01 34.22
C ILE A 406 23.12 -19.73 34.26
N LEU A 407 23.11 -21.04 33.97
CA LEU A 407 24.29 -21.84 33.74
C LEU A 407 24.40 -22.14 32.25
N THR A 408 25.43 -21.62 31.60
CA THR A 408 25.65 -21.83 30.17
C THR A 408 26.83 -22.75 29.93
N HIS A 409 26.55 -23.87 29.24
CA HIS A 409 27.60 -24.74 28.70
C HIS A 409 28.04 -24.21 27.34
N ILE A 410 29.33 -23.90 27.23
CA ILE A 410 29.91 -23.39 25.98
C ILE A 410 30.38 -24.58 25.14
N GLU A 411 29.84 -24.72 23.95
CA GLU A 411 30.21 -25.70 22.96
C GLU A 411 30.84 -25.08 21.73
N SER A 412 31.74 -25.82 21.10
CA SER A 412 32.25 -25.39 19.80
C SER A 412 31.25 -25.74 18.72
N GLU A 413 30.93 -24.80 17.86
CA GLU A 413 30.11 -25.03 16.66
C GLU A 413 30.74 -26.15 15.82
N PRO A 414 29.99 -27.25 15.54
CA PRO A 414 30.53 -28.32 14.74
C PRO A 414 30.79 -27.85 13.33
N ALA A 415 32.04 -27.60 13.02
CA ALA A 415 32.46 -26.88 11.83
C ALA A 415 32.16 -27.55 10.50
N THR A 416 31.74 -28.86 10.47
CA THR A 416 31.54 -29.56 9.18
C THR A 416 30.90 -30.95 9.36
N ILE A 417 30.38 -31.47 8.24
CA ILE A 417 30.05 -32.90 8.08
C ILE A 417 31.24 -33.74 8.57
N GLU A 418 31.09 -34.37 9.71
CA GLU A 418 32.12 -35.28 10.24
C GLU A 418 32.35 -36.43 9.25
N THR A 419 33.55 -36.52 8.70
CA THR A 419 33.94 -37.66 7.89
C THR A 419 34.17 -38.85 8.84
N GLY A 420 33.31 -39.86 8.77
CA GLY A 420 33.50 -41.11 9.51
C GLY A 420 34.70 -41.89 8.99
N ASP A 421 35.47 -42.48 9.90
CA ASP A 421 36.63 -43.29 9.51
C ASP A 421 36.17 -44.63 8.87
N GLU A 422 35.23 -45.31 9.50
CA GLU A 422 34.72 -46.62 9.02
C GLU A 422 33.46 -47.08 9.76
N LEU A 423 32.67 -47.95 9.12
CA LEU A 423 31.65 -48.77 9.77
C LEU A 423 32.32 -49.97 10.41
N VAL A 424 32.30 -50.02 11.73
CA VAL A 424 32.90 -51.11 12.49
C VAL A 424 31.91 -52.28 12.58
N ARG A 425 32.32 -53.47 12.15
CA ARG A 425 31.55 -54.72 12.37
C ARG A 425 32.11 -55.45 13.57
N ASP A 426 31.57 -55.20 14.74
CA ASP A 426 31.92 -55.87 15.99
C ASP A 426 30.74 -56.72 16.50
N ALA A 427 30.67 -57.97 16.05
CA ALA A 427 29.62 -58.89 16.45
C ALA A 427 29.67 -59.24 17.96
N GLY A 428 30.78 -58.93 18.63
CA GLY A 428 30.89 -59.12 20.10
C GLY A 428 30.14 -58.03 20.81
N LEU A 429 30.44 -56.76 20.46
CA LEU A 429 29.80 -55.58 20.99
C LEU A 429 28.31 -55.55 20.65
N GLU A 430 27.91 -55.87 19.41
CA GLU A 430 26.50 -55.95 19.00
C GLU A 430 25.71 -56.94 19.88
N ARG A 431 26.25 -58.15 20.12
CA ARG A 431 25.62 -59.15 20.99
C ARG A 431 25.52 -58.67 22.44
N GLN A 432 26.53 -57.98 22.94
CA GLN A 432 26.55 -57.45 24.30
C GLN A 432 25.47 -56.35 24.45
N LEU A 433 25.39 -55.39 23.56
CA LEU A 433 24.37 -54.34 23.59
C LEU A 433 22.97 -54.91 23.47
N LYS A 434 22.74 -55.86 22.55
CA LYS A 434 21.46 -56.54 22.41
C LYS A 434 21.08 -57.32 23.68
N SER A 435 22.03 -58.00 24.35
CA SER A 435 21.76 -58.69 25.59
C SER A 435 21.38 -57.76 26.76
N ILE A 436 21.92 -56.55 26.77
CA ILE A 436 21.57 -55.54 27.78
C ILE A 436 20.16 -55.00 27.49
N ALA A 437 19.84 -54.68 26.22
CA ALA A 437 18.54 -54.19 25.85
C ALA A 437 17.41 -55.18 26.21
N LEU A 438 17.60 -56.44 25.94
CA LEU A 438 16.64 -57.49 26.26
C LEU A 438 16.46 -57.77 27.76
N GLN A 439 17.22 -57.13 28.66
CA GLN A 439 16.94 -57.16 30.12
C GLN A 439 15.77 -56.24 30.52
N PHE A 440 15.38 -55.32 29.64
CA PHE A 440 14.21 -54.48 29.87
C PHE A 440 12.95 -55.20 29.39
N PRO A 441 11.98 -55.42 30.26
CA PRO A 441 10.78 -56.21 29.89
C PRO A 441 9.91 -55.52 28.85
N GLU A 442 10.05 -54.20 28.70
CA GLU A 442 9.29 -53.38 27.74
C GLU A 442 9.90 -53.42 26.33
N ILE A 443 11.17 -53.85 26.18
CA ILE A 443 11.86 -53.96 24.89
C ILE A 443 11.59 -55.36 24.29
N ILE A 444 10.94 -55.35 23.13
CA ILE A 444 10.57 -56.55 22.39
C ILE A 444 11.75 -57.08 21.56
N ASP A 445 12.42 -56.17 20.86
CA ASP A 445 13.59 -56.49 20.04
C ASP A 445 14.50 -55.26 19.88
N MET A 446 15.77 -55.54 19.55
CA MET A 446 16.77 -54.56 19.17
C MET A 446 17.46 -55.01 17.89
N HIS A 447 17.45 -54.13 16.88
CA HIS A 447 17.96 -54.47 15.53
C HIS A 447 18.61 -53.20 14.87
N ASP A 448 19.13 -53.40 13.66
CA ASP A 448 19.83 -52.37 12.91
C ASP A 448 20.92 -51.62 13.70
N ILE A 449 21.69 -52.40 14.46
CA ILE A 449 22.79 -51.87 15.25
C ILE A 449 23.94 -51.51 14.32
N GLN A 450 24.20 -50.21 14.24
CA GLN A 450 25.30 -49.65 13.45
C GLN A 450 26.34 -49.06 14.39
N ILE A 451 27.59 -49.56 14.27
CA ILE A 451 28.74 -49.05 15.01
C ILE A 451 29.61 -48.27 14.03
N LYS A 452 29.81 -47.01 14.32
CA LYS A 452 30.61 -46.06 13.46
C LYS A 452 31.80 -45.59 14.27
N LYS A 453 32.98 -45.54 13.63
CA LYS A 453 34.16 -44.89 14.20
C LYS A 453 34.36 -43.58 13.53
N VAL A 454 34.39 -42.51 14.33
CA VAL A 454 34.58 -41.14 13.84
C VAL A 454 35.64 -40.47 14.70
N ARG A 455 36.74 -40.03 14.10
CA ARG A 455 37.91 -39.44 14.81
C ARG A 455 38.37 -40.29 16.01
N GLY A 456 38.38 -41.63 15.84
CA GLY A 456 38.83 -42.57 16.87
C GLY A 456 37.81 -42.89 17.98
N ARG A 457 36.61 -42.28 17.95
CA ARG A 457 35.52 -42.49 18.94
C ARG A 457 34.44 -43.38 18.33
N LEU A 458 33.80 -44.20 19.16
CA LEU A 458 32.74 -45.11 18.73
C LEU A 458 31.36 -44.46 18.92
N TYR A 459 30.56 -44.46 17.88
CA TYR A 459 29.17 -44.07 17.85
C TYR A 459 28.32 -45.28 17.57
N VAL A 460 27.25 -45.47 18.32
CA VAL A 460 26.28 -46.54 18.12
C VAL A 460 24.93 -45.95 17.81
N SER A 461 24.30 -46.43 16.76
CA SER A 461 22.87 -46.19 16.49
C SER A 461 22.15 -47.55 16.38
N CYS A 462 20.96 -47.64 16.94
CA CYS A 462 20.17 -48.86 16.94
C CYS A 462 18.67 -48.54 16.99
N HIS A 463 17.88 -49.50 16.51
CA HIS A 463 16.43 -49.49 16.63
C HIS A 463 15.97 -50.40 17.77
N CYS A 464 15.07 -49.93 18.60
CA CYS A 464 14.46 -50.69 19.69
C CYS A 464 12.95 -50.75 19.49
N THR A 465 12.43 -51.96 19.31
CA THR A 465 10.99 -52.19 19.23
C THR A 465 10.41 -52.27 20.65
N LEU A 466 9.42 -51.45 20.92
CA LEU A 466 8.74 -51.30 22.21
C LEU A 466 7.23 -51.55 22.05
N SER A 467 6.54 -51.77 23.18
CA SER A 467 5.08 -51.90 23.16
C SER A 467 4.41 -50.58 22.77
N ASP A 468 3.41 -50.67 21.90
CA ASP A 468 2.65 -49.52 21.36
C ASP A 468 1.87 -48.75 22.45
N GLU A 469 1.62 -49.35 23.58
CA GLU A 469 0.84 -48.79 24.70
C GLU A 469 1.68 -47.94 25.67
N LEU A 470 3.00 -47.88 25.49
CA LEU A 470 3.88 -47.11 26.36
C LEU A 470 3.70 -45.60 26.13
N SER A 471 3.66 -44.83 27.21
CA SER A 471 3.73 -43.39 27.11
C SER A 471 5.11 -42.93 26.61
N LEU A 472 5.16 -41.81 25.87
CA LEU A 472 6.44 -41.24 25.40
C LEU A 472 7.39 -40.91 26.55
N ALA A 473 6.87 -40.49 27.71
CA ALA A 473 7.69 -40.27 28.91
C ALA A 473 8.39 -41.59 29.36
N ARG A 474 7.64 -42.70 29.40
CA ARG A 474 8.24 -43.98 29.76
C ARG A 474 9.24 -44.50 28.73
N VAL A 475 8.96 -44.27 27.42
CA VAL A 475 9.91 -44.59 26.34
C VAL A 475 11.20 -43.79 26.53
N HIS A 476 11.11 -42.52 26.86
CA HIS A 476 12.27 -41.65 27.12
C HIS A 476 13.10 -42.16 28.33
N ASP A 477 12.45 -42.52 29.43
CA ASP A 477 13.13 -43.08 30.60
C ASP A 477 13.89 -44.36 30.25
N ILE A 478 13.27 -45.29 29.48
CA ILE A 478 13.90 -46.52 29.01
C ILE A 478 15.12 -46.23 28.13
N GLN A 479 14.99 -45.30 27.19
CA GLN A 479 16.10 -44.89 26.32
C GLN A 479 17.29 -44.34 27.13
N THR A 480 17.00 -43.48 28.10
CA THR A 480 18.02 -42.89 28.98
C THR A 480 18.73 -43.95 29.82
N GLU A 481 17.98 -44.85 30.44
CA GLU A 481 18.56 -45.91 31.25
C GLU A 481 19.37 -46.88 30.38
N LEU A 482 18.89 -47.22 29.19
CA LEU A 482 19.58 -48.07 28.23
C LEU A 482 20.88 -47.44 27.75
N GLU A 483 20.90 -46.14 27.45
CA GLU A 483 22.12 -45.42 27.08
C GLU A 483 23.16 -45.46 28.19
N ILE A 484 22.74 -45.22 29.45
CA ILE A 484 23.63 -45.31 30.63
C ILE A 484 24.23 -46.71 30.73
N ARG A 485 23.44 -47.77 30.62
CA ARG A 485 23.92 -49.17 30.71
C ARG A 485 24.85 -49.52 29.53
N PHE A 486 24.59 -49.02 28.33
CA PHE A 486 25.48 -49.24 27.19
C PHE A 486 26.84 -48.59 27.43
N LYS A 487 26.88 -47.33 27.91
CA LYS A 487 28.13 -46.65 28.25
C LYS A 487 28.87 -47.30 29.42
N GLN A 488 28.15 -47.85 30.38
CA GLN A 488 28.78 -48.62 31.48
C GLN A 488 29.41 -49.94 31.02
N ALA A 489 28.75 -50.62 30.08
CA ALA A 489 29.20 -51.89 29.54
C ALA A 489 30.33 -51.77 28.50
N ALA A 490 30.34 -50.63 27.79
CA ALA A 490 31.33 -50.28 26.77
C ALA A 490 31.77 -48.82 26.94
N PRO A 491 32.72 -48.52 27.82
CA PRO A 491 33.13 -47.15 28.11
C PRO A 491 33.77 -46.41 26.93
N GLU A 492 34.15 -47.10 25.89
CA GLU A 492 34.65 -46.53 24.62
C GLU A 492 33.55 -45.92 23.76
N LEU A 493 32.26 -46.11 24.07
CA LEU A 493 31.14 -45.51 23.36
C LEU A 493 31.05 -44.02 23.70
N PHE A 494 31.27 -43.21 22.72
CA PHE A 494 31.14 -41.76 22.84
C PHE A 494 29.70 -41.30 22.80
N ARG A 495 28.93 -41.78 21.80
CA ARG A 495 27.54 -41.42 21.60
C ARG A 495 26.70 -42.67 21.28
N VAL A 496 25.52 -42.74 21.87
CA VAL A 496 24.53 -43.77 21.60
C VAL A 496 23.24 -43.09 21.17
N LEU A 497 22.71 -43.49 20.01
CA LEU A 497 21.43 -43.04 19.50
C LEU A 497 20.48 -44.25 19.43
N ILE A 498 19.41 -44.21 20.19
CA ILE A 498 18.40 -45.27 20.23
C ILE A 498 17.13 -44.73 19.58
N HIS A 499 16.69 -45.37 18.48
CA HIS A 499 15.45 -45.05 17.82
C HIS A 499 14.33 -46.00 18.32
N PRO A 500 13.32 -45.49 19.02
CA PRO A 500 12.21 -46.32 19.49
C PRO A 500 11.22 -46.55 18.35
N GLU A 501 10.79 -47.80 18.16
CA GLU A 501 9.80 -48.20 17.17
C GLU A 501 8.62 -48.91 17.82
N PRO A 502 7.37 -48.65 17.37
CA PRO A 502 6.21 -49.40 17.81
C PRO A 502 6.24 -50.82 17.25
N SER A 503 5.65 -51.80 17.98
CA SER A 503 5.62 -53.20 17.55
C SER A 503 4.83 -53.43 16.27
N THR A 504 3.99 -52.49 15.89
CA THR A 504 3.15 -52.50 14.68
C THR A 504 3.82 -51.88 13.44
N ASP A 505 5.05 -51.39 13.54
CA ASP A 505 5.75 -50.83 12.37
C ASP A 505 6.14 -51.94 11.37
N ASN A 506 5.51 -51.91 10.18
CA ASN A 506 5.71 -52.85 9.08
C ASN A 506 6.82 -52.42 8.08
N ARG A 507 7.66 -51.43 8.41
CA ARG A 507 8.73 -50.92 7.53
C ARG A 507 10.04 -51.73 7.60
N ARG A 508 9.97 -52.97 8.04
CA ARG A 508 11.11 -53.90 8.07
C ARG A 508 11.45 -54.49 6.70
#